data_3b3f706ac899efb05edfef6357604b6f
#
_entry.id   3b3f706ac899efb05edfef6357604b6f
#
_cell.length_a   1.000
_cell.length_b   1.000
_cell.length_c   1.000
_cell.angle_alpha   90.00
_cell.angle_beta   90.00
_cell.angle_gamma   90.00
#
_symmetry.space_group_name_H-M   'P 1'
#
loop_
_entity.id
_entity.type
_entity.pdbx_description
1 polymer ?
#
loop_
_entity_poly.entity_id
_entity_poly.type
_entity_poly.pdbx_seq_one_letter_code
_entity_poly.pdbx_strand_id
1 'polypeptide(L)'
;PHEKSCPYFAPKLYLTQITDVSWPTTAVTTDTSFAGRYAALQTGQYGRCVYQCDNDVADHQSAVFTMEDGSTASFNLIALSSETTRILRIYGTKGDIQGHLDRNQILLSDFNSKKIIDVKYDTVSSLVSGHGGGDARLVEDFIDAVKGDTRSMKTSGRLSLQSHRMAFAAEKSRKTGQRISL
;
A
#
# COMPACT_ATOMS: atom_id res chain seq x y z
N PRO A 1 17.85 -24.88 5.09
CA PRO A 1 18.96 -25.04 4.13
C PRO A 1 19.40 -23.73 3.46
N HIS A 2 18.54 -22.70 3.43
CA HIS A 2 18.80 -21.44 2.73
C HIS A 2 19.03 -20.24 3.66
N GLU A 3 19.15 -20.43 4.96
CA GLU A 3 19.30 -19.39 5.98
C GLU A 3 20.38 -18.35 5.62
N LYS A 4 21.55 -18.81 5.24
CA LYS A 4 22.70 -17.94 4.97
C LYS A 4 22.56 -17.10 3.69
N SER A 5 21.76 -17.53 2.74
CA SER A 5 21.57 -16.87 1.45
C SER A 5 20.22 -16.19 1.31
N CYS A 6 19.26 -16.45 2.22
CA CYS A 6 17.93 -15.88 2.16
C CYS A 6 17.93 -14.40 2.55
N PRO A 7 17.45 -13.49 1.70
CA PRO A 7 17.34 -12.06 2.04
C PRO A 7 16.32 -11.81 3.16
N TYR A 8 15.34 -12.70 3.33
CA TYR A 8 14.28 -12.62 4.33
C TYR A 8 14.51 -13.50 5.56
N PHE A 9 15.75 -13.92 5.82
CA PHE A 9 16.07 -14.68 7.02
C PHE A 9 15.82 -13.82 8.26
N ALA A 10 14.81 -14.16 9.05
CA ALA A 10 14.29 -13.32 10.11
C ALA A 10 15.35 -12.87 11.15
N PRO A 11 16.24 -13.73 11.65
CA PRO A 11 17.30 -13.30 12.56
C PRO A 11 18.25 -12.27 11.94
N LYS A 12 18.61 -12.44 10.65
CA LYS A 12 19.43 -11.46 9.95
C LYS A 12 18.69 -10.13 9.80
N LEU A 13 17.42 -10.18 9.38
CA LEU A 13 16.62 -9.00 9.18
C LEU A 13 16.37 -8.23 10.48
N TYR A 14 15.80 -8.89 11.48
CA TYR A 14 15.29 -8.23 12.69
C TYR A 14 16.30 -8.10 13.84
N LEU A 15 17.41 -8.82 13.80
CA LEU A 15 18.43 -8.73 14.87
C LEU A 15 19.70 -7.98 14.46
N THR A 16 20.03 -7.96 13.13
CA THR A 16 21.30 -7.38 12.68
C THR A 16 21.15 -6.26 11.66
N GLN A 17 20.17 -6.33 10.76
CA GLN A 17 20.00 -5.31 9.73
C GLN A 17 19.10 -4.14 10.19
N ILE A 18 18.01 -4.46 10.90
CA ILE A 18 17.11 -3.45 11.46
C ILE A 18 17.54 -3.20 12.91
N THR A 19 18.18 -2.07 13.13
CA THR A 19 18.63 -1.63 14.47
C THR A 19 17.72 -0.59 15.08
N ASP A 20 16.79 -0.06 14.30
CA ASP A 20 15.83 0.94 14.72
C ASP A 20 14.81 0.34 15.71
N VAL A 21 14.40 1.16 16.67
CA VAL A 21 13.39 0.83 17.67
C VAL A 21 11.96 1.22 17.24
N SER A 22 11.83 1.73 16.01
CA SER A 22 10.56 2.10 15.39
C SER A 22 9.95 0.94 14.59
N TRP A 23 9.03 1.23 13.67
CA TRP A 23 8.53 0.27 12.71
C TRP A 23 9.65 -0.12 11.71
N PRO A 24 9.85 -1.40 11.35
CA PRO A 24 8.98 -2.57 11.63
C PRO A 24 9.29 -3.32 12.94
N THR A 25 10.27 -2.90 13.71
CA THR A 25 10.68 -3.60 14.96
C THR A 25 9.53 -3.67 15.97
N THR A 26 8.76 -2.58 16.10
CA THR A 26 7.59 -2.53 17.00
C THR A 26 6.44 -3.44 16.57
N ALA A 27 6.39 -3.87 15.31
CA ALA A 27 5.44 -4.87 14.85
C ALA A 27 5.84 -6.29 15.29
N VAL A 28 7.13 -6.55 15.49
CA VAL A 28 7.63 -7.85 15.95
C VAL A 28 7.38 -8.02 17.45
N THR A 29 7.66 -6.99 18.24
CA THR A 29 7.50 -7.00 19.69
C THR A 29 7.49 -5.59 20.25
N THR A 30 6.85 -5.43 21.42
CA THR A 30 6.91 -4.19 22.22
C THR A 30 8.24 -4.02 22.95
N ASP A 31 8.92 -5.12 23.28
CA ASP A 31 10.30 -5.09 23.79
C ASP A 31 11.27 -5.10 22.61
N THR A 32 11.67 -3.91 22.16
CA THR A 32 12.55 -3.71 21.02
C THR A 32 14.03 -3.98 21.31
N SER A 33 14.38 -4.39 22.53
CA SER A 33 15.74 -4.85 22.86
C SER A 33 16.14 -6.06 22.01
N PHE A 34 17.44 -6.32 21.89
CA PHE A 34 17.92 -7.52 21.19
C PHE A 34 17.33 -8.80 21.80
N ALA A 35 17.27 -8.90 23.14
CA ALA A 35 16.73 -10.06 23.84
C ALA A 35 15.23 -10.22 23.59
N GLY A 36 14.46 -9.14 23.65
CA GLY A 36 13.02 -9.14 23.36
C GLY A 36 12.72 -9.55 21.91
N ARG A 37 13.44 -8.97 20.96
CA ARG A 37 13.31 -9.36 19.53
C ARG A 37 13.71 -10.82 19.31
N TYR A 38 14.81 -11.27 19.89
CA TYR A 38 15.23 -12.66 19.78
C TYR A 38 14.17 -13.62 20.34
N ALA A 39 13.63 -13.35 21.52
CA ALA A 39 12.56 -14.13 22.13
C ALA A 39 11.28 -14.16 21.26
N ALA A 40 10.90 -13.01 20.73
CA ALA A 40 9.73 -12.91 19.86
C ALA A 40 9.89 -13.70 18.56
N LEU A 41 11.08 -13.77 17.98
CA LEU A 41 11.35 -14.57 16.77
C LEU A 41 11.34 -16.08 17.05
N GLN A 42 11.62 -16.51 18.29
CA GLN A 42 11.59 -17.93 18.65
C GLN A 42 10.17 -18.51 18.62
N THR A 43 9.17 -17.72 19.02
CA THR A 43 7.79 -18.19 19.23
C THR A 43 6.76 -17.49 18.37
N GLY A 44 7.11 -16.34 17.83
CA GLY A 44 6.19 -15.48 17.08
C GLY A 44 6.18 -15.77 15.57
N GLN A 45 5.17 -15.22 14.92
CA GLN A 45 4.97 -15.39 13.49
C GLN A 45 6.10 -14.80 12.63
N TYR A 46 6.76 -13.73 13.08
CA TYR A 46 7.84 -13.07 12.35
C TYR A 46 9.14 -13.88 12.30
N GLY A 47 9.30 -14.91 13.14
CA GLY A 47 10.42 -15.83 13.08
C GLY A 47 10.27 -16.95 12.06
N ARG A 48 9.08 -17.09 11.46
CA ARG A 48 8.76 -18.17 10.50
C ARG A 48 9.27 -17.83 9.11
N CYS A 49 9.57 -18.85 8.34
CA CYS A 49 10.01 -18.70 6.95
C CYS A 49 8.86 -18.13 6.09
N VAL A 50 9.07 -17.00 5.42
CA VAL A 50 8.04 -16.36 4.58
C VAL A 50 7.59 -17.21 3.41
N TYR A 51 8.41 -18.16 2.96
CA TYR A 51 8.10 -19.06 1.85
C TYR A 51 7.49 -20.40 2.27
N GLN A 52 7.53 -20.73 3.56
CA GLN A 52 7.09 -22.03 4.08
C GLN A 52 6.14 -21.91 5.28
N CYS A 53 5.67 -20.71 5.57
CA CYS A 53 4.65 -20.51 6.59
C CYS A 53 3.26 -20.87 6.02
N ASP A 54 2.30 -21.04 6.92
CA ASP A 54 0.89 -21.32 6.61
C ASP A 54 0.06 -20.05 6.33
N ASN A 55 0.73 -18.97 5.94
CA ASN A 55 0.08 -17.71 5.59
C ASN A 55 -0.72 -17.90 4.30
N ASP A 56 -2.01 -17.57 4.32
CA ASP A 56 -2.96 -17.70 3.21
C ASP A 56 -3.35 -16.36 2.57
N VAL A 57 -2.72 -15.25 2.99
CA VAL A 57 -2.94 -13.96 2.33
C VAL A 57 -2.15 -13.86 1.02
N ALA A 58 -2.61 -13.02 0.11
CA ALA A 58 -1.95 -12.82 -1.17
C ALA A 58 -0.58 -12.14 -0.98
N ASP A 59 0.48 -12.78 -1.42
CA ASP A 59 1.83 -12.23 -1.55
C ASP A 59 2.09 -11.63 -2.94
N HIS A 60 1.34 -12.05 -3.93
CA HIS A 60 1.25 -11.45 -5.26
C HIS A 60 -0.18 -11.58 -5.79
N GLN A 61 -0.65 -10.55 -6.48
CA GLN A 61 -2.00 -10.50 -7.02
C GLN A 61 -2.05 -9.62 -8.27
N SER A 62 -2.82 -10.05 -9.26
CA SER A 62 -3.23 -9.21 -10.38
C SER A 62 -4.74 -9.26 -10.53
N ALA A 63 -5.37 -8.11 -10.70
CA ALA A 63 -6.79 -7.98 -10.96
C ALA A 63 -7.04 -6.98 -12.08
N VAL A 64 -8.03 -7.27 -12.93
CA VAL A 64 -8.47 -6.36 -13.98
C VAL A 64 -9.95 -6.04 -13.76
N PHE A 65 -10.27 -4.76 -13.79
CA PHE A 65 -11.63 -4.25 -13.63
C PHE A 65 -12.07 -3.57 -14.93
N THR A 66 -13.30 -3.83 -15.34
CA THR A 66 -13.99 -3.10 -16.41
C THR A 66 -15.09 -2.28 -15.77
N MET A 67 -15.08 -0.97 -15.98
CA MET A 67 -16.07 -0.06 -15.43
C MET A 67 -17.27 0.05 -16.37
N GLU A 68 -18.39 0.60 -15.90
CA GLU A 68 -19.62 0.76 -16.69
C GLU A 68 -19.41 1.67 -17.92
N ASP A 69 -18.55 2.67 -17.81
CA ASP A 69 -18.19 3.57 -18.91
C ASP A 69 -17.23 2.96 -19.94
N GLY A 70 -16.87 1.69 -19.78
CA GLY A 70 -15.93 0.97 -20.64
C GLY A 70 -14.46 1.20 -20.31
N SER A 71 -14.14 2.06 -19.36
CA SER A 71 -12.75 2.19 -18.90
C SER A 71 -12.28 0.92 -18.19
N THR A 72 -10.97 0.72 -18.16
CA THR A 72 -10.35 -0.45 -17.53
C THR A 72 -9.31 -0.02 -16.50
N ALA A 73 -9.20 -0.77 -15.43
CA ALA A 73 -8.14 -0.61 -14.45
C ALA A 73 -7.46 -1.95 -14.19
N SER A 74 -6.15 -1.95 -14.05
CA SER A 74 -5.37 -3.09 -13.58
C SER A 74 -4.74 -2.77 -12.23
N PHE A 75 -4.82 -3.72 -11.32
CA PHE A 75 -4.20 -3.66 -10.01
C PHE A 75 -3.20 -4.78 -9.90
N ASN A 76 -1.99 -4.46 -9.47
CA ASN A 76 -0.95 -5.44 -9.19
C ASN A 76 -0.40 -5.21 -7.78
N LEU A 77 -0.27 -6.27 -7.01
CA LEU A 77 0.36 -6.30 -5.70
C LEU A 77 1.51 -7.28 -5.73
N ILE A 78 2.65 -6.86 -5.23
CA ILE A 78 3.85 -7.70 -5.02
C ILE A 78 4.36 -7.41 -3.61
N ALA A 79 4.28 -8.38 -2.73
CA ALA A 79 4.69 -8.22 -1.34
C ALA A 79 6.21 -8.24 -1.16
N LEU A 80 6.91 -9.07 -1.95
CA LEU A 80 8.36 -9.23 -1.88
C LEU A 80 9.03 -8.44 -3.01
N SER A 81 9.26 -7.16 -2.78
CA SER A 81 9.78 -6.20 -3.76
C SER A 81 10.95 -5.41 -3.15
N SER A 82 11.78 -4.82 -4.00
CA SER A 82 12.87 -3.94 -3.59
C SER A 82 12.40 -2.59 -3.07
N GLU A 83 11.20 -2.17 -3.46
CA GLU A 83 10.58 -0.92 -3.05
C GLU A 83 9.21 -1.20 -2.42
N THR A 84 8.94 -0.63 -1.25
CA THR A 84 7.61 -0.61 -0.63
C THR A 84 6.93 0.69 -1.00
N THR A 85 6.33 0.75 -2.17
CA THR A 85 5.75 1.98 -2.71
C THR A 85 4.44 1.74 -3.45
N ARG A 86 3.78 2.81 -3.85
CA ARG A 86 2.64 2.79 -4.76
C ARG A 86 2.99 3.56 -6.02
N ILE A 87 2.82 2.90 -7.16
CA ILE A 87 2.96 3.49 -8.49
C ILE A 87 1.59 3.54 -9.13
N LEU A 88 1.20 4.69 -9.64
CA LEU A 88 -0.05 4.90 -10.33
C LEU A 88 0.20 5.37 -11.76
N ARG A 89 -0.56 4.83 -12.71
CA ARG A 89 -0.60 5.33 -14.09
C ARG A 89 -2.05 5.48 -14.53
N ILE A 90 -2.38 6.65 -15.05
CA ILE A 90 -3.71 6.95 -15.60
C ILE A 90 -3.52 7.38 -17.03
N TYR A 91 -4.18 6.72 -17.95
CA TYR A 91 -4.16 7.03 -19.38
C TYR A 91 -5.52 7.61 -19.78
N GLY A 92 -5.51 8.86 -20.19
CA GLY A 92 -6.70 9.56 -20.68
C GLY A 92 -6.62 9.87 -22.17
N THR A 93 -7.65 10.50 -22.69
CA THR A 93 -7.71 10.89 -24.13
C THR A 93 -6.86 12.12 -24.48
N LYS A 94 -6.49 12.92 -23.48
CA LYS A 94 -5.73 14.16 -23.68
C LYS A 94 -4.31 14.11 -23.13
N GLY A 95 -4.00 13.06 -22.34
CA GLY A 95 -2.71 12.95 -21.69
C GLY A 95 -2.65 11.73 -20.78
N ASP A 96 -1.54 11.54 -20.13
CA ASP A 96 -1.34 10.53 -19.09
C ASP A 96 -0.75 11.13 -17.81
N ILE A 97 -0.99 10.45 -16.70
CA ILE A 97 -0.45 10.80 -15.39
C ILE A 97 0.35 9.62 -14.88
N GLN A 98 1.54 9.90 -14.35
CA GLN A 98 2.37 8.94 -13.65
C GLN A 98 2.64 9.46 -12.25
N GLY A 99 2.29 8.65 -11.25
CA GLY A 99 2.52 8.95 -9.84
C GLY A 99 3.45 7.93 -9.19
N HIS A 100 4.35 8.40 -8.34
CA HIS A 100 5.21 7.56 -7.51
C HIS A 100 5.22 8.11 -6.09
N LEU A 101 4.66 7.33 -5.14
CA LEU A 101 4.42 7.83 -3.79
C LEU A 101 5.71 8.21 -3.07
N ASP A 102 6.68 7.29 -2.95
CA ASP A 102 7.89 7.53 -2.14
C ASP A 102 8.83 8.57 -2.76
N ARG A 103 8.75 8.76 -4.08
CA ARG A 103 9.50 9.82 -4.77
C ARG A 103 8.77 11.15 -4.74
N ASN A 104 7.57 11.18 -4.17
CA ASN A 104 6.73 12.36 -4.12
C ASN A 104 6.58 13.03 -5.49
N GLN A 105 6.34 12.22 -6.51
CA GLN A 105 6.40 12.64 -7.90
C GLN A 105 5.06 12.41 -8.61
N ILE A 106 4.61 13.44 -9.33
CA ILE A 106 3.50 13.37 -10.27
C ILE A 106 3.95 13.98 -11.58
N LEU A 107 3.97 13.19 -12.64
CA LEU A 107 4.25 13.65 -13.98
C LEU A 107 2.96 13.66 -14.80
N LEU A 108 2.65 14.80 -15.40
CA LEU A 108 1.55 14.98 -16.33
C LEU A 108 2.09 15.15 -17.75
N SER A 109 1.73 14.26 -18.65
CA SER A 109 2.06 14.35 -20.07
C SER A 109 0.84 14.86 -20.84
N ASP A 110 0.96 15.97 -21.50
CA ASP A 110 -0.08 16.54 -22.37
C ASP A 110 0.19 16.13 -23.81
N PHE A 111 -0.74 15.40 -24.44
CA PHE A 111 -0.58 14.86 -25.79
C PHE A 111 -0.61 15.95 -26.88
N ASN A 112 -1.30 17.06 -26.64
CA ASN A 112 -1.41 18.13 -27.59
C ASN A 112 -0.12 18.97 -27.64
N SER A 113 0.37 19.39 -26.48
CA SER A 113 1.59 20.18 -26.38
C SER A 113 2.87 19.34 -26.39
N LYS A 114 2.77 18.02 -26.21
CA LYS A 114 3.87 17.07 -26.03
C LYS A 114 4.83 17.48 -24.88
N LYS A 115 4.29 18.16 -23.88
CA LYS A 115 5.04 18.60 -22.70
C LYS A 115 4.83 17.61 -21.56
N ILE A 116 5.89 17.39 -20.78
CA ILE A 116 5.82 16.69 -19.51
C ILE A 116 5.96 17.75 -18.41
N ILE A 117 5.00 17.77 -17.51
CA ILE A 117 4.94 18.70 -16.38
C ILE A 117 5.15 17.89 -15.11
N ASP A 118 6.18 18.23 -14.36
CA ASP A 118 6.37 17.73 -13.00
C ASP A 118 5.51 18.58 -12.07
N VAL A 119 4.40 18.00 -11.64
CA VAL A 119 3.42 18.68 -10.80
C VAL A 119 3.98 18.80 -9.39
N LYS A 120 4.27 20.03 -8.98
CA LYS A 120 4.67 20.32 -7.60
C LYS A 120 3.42 20.43 -6.74
N TYR A 121 3.46 19.81 -5.57
CA TYR A 121 2.42 19.91 -4.58
C TYR A 121 3.02 19.98 -3.18
N ASP A 122 2.31 20.68 -2.29
CA ASP A 122 2.76 20.82 -0.92
C ASP A 122 2.58 19.47 -0.19
N THR A 123 3.67 18.94 0.30
CA THR A 123 3.61 17.84 1.24
C THR A 123 3.36 18.39 2.62
N VAL A 124 2.27 17.96 3.22
CA VAL A 124 2.08 18.23 4.65
C VAL A 124 3.16 17.45 5.40
N SER A 125 4.24 18.14 5.75
CA SER A 125 5.24 17.61 6.68
C SER A 125 4.62 17.60 8.07
N SER A 126 3.79 16.62 8.37
CA SER A 126 3.35 16.47 9.73
C SER A 126 4.29 15.50 10.44
N LEU A 127 4.83 15.94 11.55
CA LEU A 127 5.60 15.14 12.50
C LEU A 127 4.81 13.92 13.05
N VAL A 128 3.54 13.78 12.67
CA VAL A 128 2.57 12.80 13.19
C VAL A 128 1.97 11.95 12.08
N SER A 129 2.34 12.13 10.82
CA SER A 129 1.62 11.50 9.72
C SER A 129 2.32 10.26 9.18
N GLY A 130 1.73 9.12 9.42
CA GLY A 130 1.90 7.94 8.60
C GLY A 130 1.37 8.15 7.16
N HIS A 131 1.71 7.24 6.26
CA HIS A 131 1.17 7.18 4.90
C HIS A 131 1.35 8.47 4.06
N GLY A 132 2.49 9.17 4.23
CA GLY A 132 2.80 10.39 3.45
C GLY A 132 1.85 11.55 3.73
N GLY A 133 1.35 11.69 4.96
CA GLY A 133 0.41 12.75 5.35
C GLY A 133 -1.06 12.38 5.17
N GLY A 134 -1.38 11.19 4.69
CA GLY A 134 -2.75 10.74 4.48
C GLY A 134 -3.57 10.68 5.76
N ASP A 135 -2.96 10.23 6.86
CA ASP A 135 -3.64 10.08 8.15
C ASP A 135 -4.05 11.44 8.73
N ALA A 136 -3.16 12.43 8.67
CA ALA A 136 -3.49 13.79 9.14
C ALA A 136 -4.64 14.40 8.34
N ARG A 137 -4.60 14.28 7.01
CA ARG A 137 -5.68 14.81 6.15
C ARG A 137 -7.01 14.11 6.37
N LEU A 138 -7.00 12.80 6.64
CA LEU A 138 -8.21 12.06 6.97
C LEU A 138 -8.86 12.61 8.25
N VAL A 139 -8.05 12.92 9.28
CA VAL A 139 -8.52 13.51 10.53
C VAL A 139 -9.05 14.93 10.31
N GLU A 140 -8.35 15.75 9.51
CA GLU A 140 -8.80 17.09 9.14
C GLU A 140 -10.15 17.05 8.41
N ASP A 141 -10.28 16.23 7.37
CA ASP A 141 -11.54 16.04 6.63
C ASP A 141 -12.68 15.60 7.56
N PHE A 142 -12.39 14.73 8.53
CA PHE A 142 -13.38 14.28 9.51
C PHE A 142 -13.82 15.42 10.45
N ILE A 143 -12.85 16.21 10.96
CA ILE A 143 -13.15 17.36 11.82
C ILE A 143 -13.99 18.39 11.08
N ASP A 144 -13.66 18.68 9.83
CA ASP A 144 -14.41 19.62 8.99
C ASP A 144 -15.84 19.12 8.73
N ALA A 145 -16.00 17.83 8.48
CA ALA A 145 -17.32 17.22 8.33
C ALA A 145 -18.16 17.33 9.62
N VAL A 146 -17.55 17.11 10.79
CA VAL A 146 -18.24 17.29 12.09
C VAL A 146 -18.66 18.75 12.31
N LYS A 147 -17.88 19.72 11.81
CA LYS A 147 -18.22 21.15 11.84
C LYS A 147 -19.27 21.54 10.77
N GLY A 148 -19.73 20.61 9.95
CA GLY A 148 -20.73 20.83 8.92
C GLY A 148 -20.19 21.12 7.52
N ASP A 149 -18.86 21.14 7.32
CA ASP A 149 -18.26 21.25 5.99
C ASP A 149 -17.99 19.86 5.41
N THR A 150 -18.91 19.37 4.57
CA THR A 150 -18.80 18.07 3.91
C THR A 150 -18.14 18.14 2.53
N ARG A 151 -17.73 19.31 2.06
CA ARG A 151 -17.16 19.51 0.72
C ARG A 151 -15.76 18.89 0.60
N SER A 152 -15.03 18.82 1.68
CA SER A 152 -13.71 18.19 1.78
C SER A 152 -13.75 16.68 1.88
N MET A 153 -14.90 16.09 2.22
CA MET A 153 -15.05 14.64 2.40
C MET A 153 -14.77 13.87 1.10
N LYS A 154 -13.55 13.38 0.96
CA LYS A 154 -13.11 12.54 -0.17
C LYS A 154 -13.45 11.07 0.03
N THR A 155 -13.70 10.66 1.27
CA THR A 155 -14.05 9.29 1.64
C THR A 155 -15.39 9.27 2.37
N SER A 156 -16.39 8.66 1.78
CA SER A 156 -17.67 8.42 2.44
C SER A 156 -17.83 6.90 2.69
N GLY A 157 -18.70 6.53 3.63
CA GLY A 157 -19.03 5.13 3.85
C GLY A 157 -19.50 4.41 2.57
N ARG A 158 -20.19 5.12 1.67
CA ARG A 158 -20.61 4.59 0.37
C ARG A 158 -19.41 4.28 -0.54
N LEU A 159 -18.46 5.20 -0.67
CA LEU A 159 -17.25 4.98 -1.47
C LEU A 159 -16.37 3.88 -0.89
N SER A 160 -16.25 3.85 0.44
CA SER A 160 -15.54 2.79 1.14
C SER A 160 -16.19 1.42 0.90
N LEU A 161 -17.52 1.33 0.99
CA LEU A 161 -18.25 0.10 0.67
C LEU A 161 -18.00 -0.37 -0.77
N GLN A 162 -17.97 0.57 -1.73
CA GLN A 162 -17.73 0.24 -3.13
C GLN A 162 -16.34 -0.38 -3.34
N SER A 163 -15.30 0.21 -2.75
CA SER A 163 -13.94 -0.33 -2.84
C SER A 163 -13.81 -1.71 -2.17
N HIS A 164 -14.50 -1.94 -1.04
CA HIS A 164 -14.54 -3.26 -0.42
C HIS A 164 -15.27 -4.30 -1.29
N ARG A 165 -16.38 -3.93 -1.92
CA ARG A 165 -17.07 -4.82 -2.87
C ARG A 165 -16.16 -5.22 -4.03
N MET A 166 -15.36 -4.29 -4.57
CA MET A 166 -14.39 -4.60 -5.62
C MET A 166 -13.34 -5.61 -5.12
N ALA A 167 -12.80 -5.43 -3.92
CA ALA A 167 -11.84 -6.35 -3.34
C ALA A 167 -12.44 -7.76 -3.13
N PHE A 168 -13.65 -7.84 -2.60
CA PHE A 168 -14.35 -9.13 -2.42
C PHE A 168 -14.70 -9.80 -3.76
N ALA A 169 -15.04 -9.03 -4.78
CA ALA A 169 -15.29 -9.57 -6.11
C ALA A 169 -14.01 -10.12 -6.75
N ALA A 170 -12.89 -9.42 -6.59
CA ALA A 170 -11.59 -9.91 -7.04
C ALA A 170 -11.21 -11.25 -6.37
N GLU A 171 -11.40 -11.36 -5.06
CA GLU A 171 -11.15 -12.61 -4.33
C GLU A 171 -12.12 -13.73 -4.77
N LYS A 172 -13.39 -13.42 -4.97
CA LYS A 172 -14.37 -14.37 -5.51
C LYS A 172 -13.97 -14.84 -6.90
N SER A 173 -13.55 -13.91 -7.78
CA SER A 173 -13.05 -14.23 -9.12
C SER A 173 -11.85 -15.17 -9.05
N ARG A 174 -10.89 -14.90 -8.17
CA ARG A 174 -9.71 -15.75 -7.95
C ARG A 174 -10.11 -17.17 -7.56
N LYS A 175 -11.05 -17.31 -6.61
CA LYS A 175 -11.50 -18.62 -6.09
C LYS A 175 -12.32 -19.42 -7.10
N THR A 176 -13.10 -18.76 -7.94
CA THR A 176 -14.02 -19.40 -8.87
C THR A 176 -13.49 -19.50 -10.29
N GLY A 177 -12.45 -18.74 -10.64
CA GLY A 177 -11.98 -18.59 -12.01
C GLY A 177 -12.97 -17.86 -12.94
N GLN A 178 -13.97 -17.17 -12.39
CA GLN A 178 -15.03 -16.52 -13.14
C GLN A 178 -14.94 -15.01 -13.05
N ARG A 179 -15.44 -14.34 -14.09
CA ARG A 179 -15.70 -12.90 -14.06
C ARG A 179 -16.88 -12.63 -13.11
N ILE A 180 -16.72 -11.68 -12.20
CA ILE A 180 -17.75 -11.29 -11.22
C ILE A 180 -18.26 -9.90 -11.57
N SER A 181 -19.57 -9.76 -11.68
CA SER A 181 -20.25 -8.45 -11.78
C SER A 181 -20.61 -7.93 -10.39
N LEU A 182 -20.53 -6.60 -10.20
CA LEU A 182 -20.83 -5.90 -8.94
C LEU A 182 -22.20 -5.22 -8.99
#